data_e5262245a6d63042098528c990652c13
#
_entry.id   e5262245a6d63042098528c990652c13
#
_cell.length_a   1.000
_cell.length_b   1.000
_cell.length_c   1.000
_cell.angle_alpha   90.00
_cell.angle_beta   90.00
_cell.angle_gamma   90.00
#
_symmetry.space_group_name_H-M   'P 1'
#
loop_
_entity.id
_entity.type
_entity.pdbx_description
1 polymer ?
#
loop_
_entity_poly.entity_id
_entity_poly.type
_entity_poly.pdbx_seq_one_letter_code
_entity_poly.pdbx_strand_id
1 'polypeptide(L)'
;LIPWRRSXXXXXXXXXXFNPHSADTGDVNLALRPGVAEKVFHITAQHECRFNFALNSVKPAWPELALPGAHSDIGGGYNPNENEAYFLTRPEFETVPFSIPDTETRIYRQTCAKLKTMDGYPAIALLLNAVEVSVDTWHDDRMPADRYGTLQKRSGAALVINRPTFNDWSKVVLRVMIDAAQDAGAVFEPIRDTNAHLKLRQELNGLCEKAIAMGRAIRSGKSAPGFTTPELRMLAEKYIHCSANWNSVIRDSRGIISGAVKPAKLVTFTNRPDDRWQRTVYDMDGNKIWK
;
A
#
# COMPACT_ATOMS: atom_id res chain seq x y z
N LEU A 1 15.18 16.64 -10.78
CA LEU A 1 13.74 16.34 -11.02
C LEU A 1 13.27 16.60 -12.45
N ILE A 2 13.98 17.42 -13.20
CA ILE A 2 13.55 17.84 -14.53
C ILE A 2 13.85 16.81 -15.62
N PRO A 3 14.95 16.07 -15.60
CA PRO A 3 15.21 15.08 -16.65
C PRO A 3 14.23 13.91 -16.67
N TRP A 4 13.47 13.78 -15.61
CA TRP A 4 12.56 12.63 -15.45
C TRP A 4 11.34 12.66 -16.36
N ARG A 5 11.03 13.81 -16.91
CA ARG A 5 9.86 13.92 -17.81
C ARG A 5 10.04 13.18 -19.13
N ARG A 6 11.30 12.91 -19.52
CA ARG A 6 11.57 12.23 -20.81
C ARG A 6 11.95 10.75 -20.66
N SER A 7 12.24 10.33 -19.44
CA SER A 7 12.66 8.93 -19.24
C SER A 7 11.79 8.15 -18.26
N UNK A 8 10.69 8.68 -17.68
CA UNK A 8 10.16 8.22 -17.03
C UNK A 8 9.70 7.50 -16.55
N UNK A 9 9.86 6.92 -16.00
CA UNK A 9 9.59 6.57 -15.74
C UNK A 9 9.18 6.46 -15.19
N UNK A 10 8.57 6.93 -14.45
CA UNK A 10 8.24 6.86 -13.93
C UNK A 10 7.69 6.57 -13.62
N UNK A 11 7.19 5.85 -13.38
CA UNK A 11 6.75 5.60 -13.13
C UNK A 11 6.16 5.58 -12.68
N UNK A 12 5.66 6.11 -12.03
CA UNK A 12 5.11 6.08 -11.65
C UNK A 12 4.30 6.04 -11.82
N UNK A 13 3.59 5.71 -12.24
CA UNK A 13 2.94 5.71 -12.36
C UNK A 13 2.20 6.07 -12.09
N UNK A 14 1.90 6.80 -11.90
CA UNK A 14 1.29 7.16 -11.62
C UNK A 14 0.36 7.27 -11.81
N UNK A 15 -0.27 6.99 -12.18
CA UNK A 15 -1.03 7.15 -12.30
C UNK A 15 -1.84 7.31 -11.70
N UNK A 16 -2.03 7.86 -11.16
CA UNK A 16 -2.71 7.99 -10.61
C UNK A 16 -3.69 8.18 -10.92
N UNK A 17 -4.44 7.71 -10.91
CA UNK A 17 -5.10 7.89 -11.03
C UNK A 17 -5.52 8.62 -10.57
N PHE A 18 -5.84 9.62 -10.62
CA PHE A 18 -6.36 10.80 -9.98
C PHE A 18 -7.86 10.82 -9.73
N ASN A 19 -8.56 9.90 -10.29
CA ASN A 19 -9.98 9.81 -9.96
C ASN A 19 -10.13 9.05 -8.65
N PRO A 20 -10.47 9.68 -7.54
CA PRO A 20 -10.55 8.99 -6.26
C PRO A 20 -11.71 7.99 -6.20
N HIS A 21 -12.56 7.95 -7.21
CA HIS A 21 -13.73 7.09 -7.25
C HIS A 21 -13.59 5.93 -8.20
N SER A 22 -12.54 5.93 -9.03
CA SER A 22 -12.35 4.85 -10.00
C SER A 22 -10.87 4.74 -10.35
N ALA A 23 -10.53 3.69 -11.09
CA ALA A 23 -9.18 3.52 -11.64
C ALA A 23 -9.05 4.15 -13.02
N ASP A 24 -10.07 4.81 -13.49
CA ASP A 24 -10.09 5.45 -14.80
C ASP A 24 -9.16 6.67 -14.81
N THR A 25 -8.29 6.75 -15.80
CA THR A 25 -7.37 7.88 -15.96
C THR A 25 -7.96 9.00 -16.81
N GLY A 26 -9.21 8.84 -17.28
CA GLY A 26 -9.87 9.82 -18.12
C GLY A 26 -9.23 9.91 -19.50
N ASP A 27 -9.05 11.13 -19.96
CA ASP A 27 -8.56 11.36 -21.32
C ASP A 27 -7.02 11.40 -21.42
N VAL A 28 -6.30 11.09 -20.34
CA VAL A 28 -4.83 11.15 -20.35
C VAL A 28 -4.28 9.91 -21.05
N ASN A 29 -3.49 10.12 -22.08
CA ASN A 29 -2.82 9.01 -22.77
C ASN A 29 -1.55 8.64 -22.00
N LEU A 30 -1.56 7.48 -21.38
CA LEU A 30 -0.46 6.97 -20.56
C LEU A 30 0.42 5.97 -21.32
N ALA A 31 0.14 5.70 -22.59
CA ALA A 31 0.90 4.70 -23.36
C ALA A 31 2.32 5.21 -23.67
N LEU A 32 3.33 4.50 -23.18
CA LEU A 32 4.73 4.79 -23.45
C LEU A 32 5.20 3.92 -24.61
N ARG A 33 4.62 4.13 -25.79
CA ARG A 33 4.97 3.35 -26.98
C ARG A 33 6.39 3.66 -27.43
N PRO A 34 7.06 2.71 -28.10
CA PRO A 34 8.37 3.00 -28.72
C PRO A 34 8.29 4.25 -29.58
N GLY A 35 9.28 5.12 -29.46
CA GLY A 35 9.31 6.41 -30.12
C GLY A 35 8.96 7.59 -29.22
N VAL A 36 8.29 7.33 -28.09
CA VAL A 36 7.98 8.40 -27.12
C VAL A 36 9.25 8.78 -26.34
N ALA A 37 10.10 7.81 -26.05
CA ALA A 37 11.35 8.01 -25.35
C ALA A 37 12.40 7.04 -25.88
N GLU A 38 13.67 7.38 -25.71
CA GLU A 38 14.78 6.51 -26.12
C GLU A 38 14.93 5.32 -25.16
N LYS A 39 14.73 5.56 -23.88
CA LYS A 39 14.84 4.53 -22.85
C LYS A 39 13.75 4.76 -21.81
N VAL A 40 13.17 3.69 -21.35
CA VAL A 40 12.18 3.70 -20.26
C VAL A 40 12.54 2.57 -19.30
N PHE A 41 12.49 2.87 -18.02
CA PHE A 41 12.59 1.86 -16.96
C PHE A 41 11.48 2.15 -15.94
N HIS A 42 10.64 1.18 -15.70
CA HIS A 42 9.46 1.35 -14.86
C HIS A 42 9.61 0.51 -13.59
N ILE A 43 9.61 1.17 -12.44
CA ILE A 43 9.58 0.47 -11.14
C ILE A 43 8.16 0.54 -10.61
N THR A 44 7.60 -0.63 -10.28
CA THR A 44 6.21 -0.72 -9.84
C THR A 44 6.13 -1.21 -8.39
N ALA A 45 5.05 -0.84 -7.72
CA ALA A 45 4.78 -1.19 -6.32
C ALA A 45 4.08 -2.54 -6.26
N GLN A 46 4.78 -3.55 -5.73
CA GLN A 46 4.29 -4.93 -5.69
C GLN A 46 3.07 -5.08 -4.79
N HIS A 47 2.98 -4.29 -3.72
CA HIS A 47 1.95 -4.44 -2.69
C HIS A 47 0.87 -3.37 -2.75
N GLU A 48 0.85 -2.55 -3.82
CA GLU A 48 -0.23 -1.57 -3.98
C GLU A 48 -1.52 -2.29 -4.37
N CYS A 49 -2.59 -2.00 -3.66
CA CYS A 49 -3.88 -2.67 -3.90
C CYS A 49 -5.07 -1.74 -3.70
N ARG A 50 -4.85 -0.43 -3.58
CA ARG A 50 -5.96 0.51 -3.52
C ARG A 50 -6.72 0.52 -4.84
N PHE A 51 -8.05 0.63 -4.74
CA PHE A 51 -8.93 0.54 -5.93
C PHE A 51 -8.64 1.62 -6.97
N ASN A 52 -8.16 2.78 -6.52
CA ASN A 52 -7.94 3.93 -7.40
C ASN A 52 -6.47 4.10 -7.82
N PHE A 53 -5.61 3.10 -7.59
CA PHE A 53 -4.20 3.14 -7.96
C PHE A 53 -3.89 2.05 -8.99
N ALA A 54 -4.60 2.09 -10.12
CA ALA A 54 -4.35 1.15 -11.20
C ALA A 54 -2.92 1.27 -11.73
N LEU A 55 -2.38 0.17 -12.24
CA LEU A 55 -1.08 0.14 -12.88
C LEU A 55 -1.26 0.14 -14.40
N ASN A 56 -0.56 1.05 -15.08
CA ASN A 56 -0.43 1.02 -16.53
C ASN A 56 0.94 0.43 -16.82
N SER A 57 0.96 -0.86 -17.20
CA SER A 57 2.19 -1.59 -17.43
C SER A 57 2.85 -1.13 -18.74
N VAL A 58 4.18 -1.08 -18.74
CA VAL A 58 4.93 -0.76 -19.95
C VAL A 58 5.43 -2.00 -20.68
N LYS A 59 5.05 -3.18 -20.17
CA LYS A 59 5.42 -4.45 -20.82
C LYS A 59 4.58 -4.67 -22.08
N PRO A 60 5.10 -5.35 -23.09
CA PRO A 60 6.47 -5.88 -23.18
C PRO A 60 7.48 -4.91 -23.79
N ALA A 61 7.07 -3.69 -24.10
CA ALA A 61 7.92 -2.75 -24.83
C ALA A 61 9.15 -2.31 -24.04
N TRP A 62 9.02 -2.21 -22.71
CA TRP A 62 10.07 -1.64 -21.87
C TRP A 62 10.29 -2.49 -20.62
N PRO A 63 11.50 -2.41 -20.04
CA PRO A 63 11.77 -3.11 -18.79
C PRO A 63 10.92 -2.58 -17.62
N GLU A 64 10.38 -3.50 -16.83
CA GLU A 64 9.52 -3.18 -15.70
C GLU A 64 9.90 -4.07 -14.53
N LEU A 65 10.25 -3.47 -13.40
CA LEU A 65 10.67 -4.16 -12.19
C LEU A 65 9.67 -3.91 -11.07
N ALA A 66 9.08 -4.98 -10.54
CA ALA A 66 8.23 -4.87 -9.34
C ALA A 66 9.11 -4.97 -8.10
N LEU A 67 9.03 -3.97 -7.22
CA LEU A 67 9.73 -3.99 -5.95
C LEU A 67 8.70 -4.03 -4.80
N PRO A 68 9.08 -4.61 -3.66
CA PRO A 68 8.18 -4.64 -2.50
C PRO A 68 7.77 -3.24 -2.08
N GLY A 69 6.53 -3.10 -1.63
CA GLY A 69 6.03 -1.84 -1.11
C GLY A 69 4.78 -1.35 -1.80
N ALA A 70 4.18 -0.32 -1.21
CA ALA A 70 3.05 0.40 -1.78
C ALA A 70 3.55 1.54 -2.65
N HIS A 71 2.63 2.27 -3.27
CA HIS A 71 2.95 3.33 -4.23
C HIS A 71 3.98 4.35 -3.70
N SER A 72 3.76 4.84 -2.47
CA SER A 72 4.66 5.85 -1.91
C SER A 72 5.90 5.28 -1.26
N ASP A 73 5.97 3.96 -1.04
CA ASP A 73 7.23 3.30 -0.70
C ASP A 73 8.18 3.30 -1.90
N ILE A 74 7.61 3.23 -3.09
CA ILE A 74 8.39 3.25 -4.33
C ILE A 74 8.69 4.69 -4.74
N GLY A 75 7.69 5.56 -4.66
CA GLY A 75 7.79 6.92 -5.15
C GLY A 75 8.30 7.96 -4.15
N GLY A 76 8.39 7.62 -2.87
CA GLY A 76 8.91 8.53 -1.85
C GLY A 76 7.90 9.52 -1.34
N GLY A 77 6.74 9.08 -0.90
CA GLY A 77 5.70 10.00 -0.42
C GLY A 77 5.44 9.97 1.09
N TYR A 78 6.09 9.08 1.83
CA TYR A 78 5.86 8.96 3.27
C TYR A 78 6.84 9.79 4.08
N ASN A 79 6.42 10.20 5.27
CA ASN A 79 7.30 10.87 6.22
C ASN A 79 8.38 9.90 6.74
N PRO A 80 9.51 10.42 7.23
CA PRO A 80 10.59 9.56 7.72
C PRO A 80 10.15 8.54 8.77
N ASN A 81 9.16 8.88 9.58
CA ASN A 81 8.64 8.02 10.63
C ASN A 81 7.15 8.30 10.75
N GLU A 82 6.34 7.26 10.60
CA GLU A 82 4.89 7.38 10.76
C GLU A 82 4.40 6.30 11.74
N ASN A 83 3.40 6.65 12.53
CA ASN A 83 2.66 5.68 13.32
C ASN A 83 1.38 5.34 12.55
N GLU A 84 1.38 4.15 11.97
CA GLU A 84 0.19 3.64 11.30
C GLU A 84 -0.81 3.15 12.33
N ALA A 85 -2.04 3.62 12.24
CA ALA A 85 -3.16 3.16 13.07
C ALA A 85 -4.37 3.16 12.16
N TYR A 86 -4.63 2.02 11.52
CA TYR A 86 -5.62 1.94 10.45
C TYR A 86 -6.55 0.75 10.60
N PHE A 87 -7.79 0.93 10.10
CA PHE A 87 -8.73 -0.18 9.94
C PHE A 87 -8.37 -0.94 8.65
N LEU A 88 -8.01 -2.20 8.79
CA LEU A 88 -7.74 -3.08 7.64
C LEU A 88 -9.03 -3.64 7.04
N THR A 89 -10.10 -3.70 7.83
CA THR A 89 -11.42 -4.05 7.30
C THR A 89 -12.36 -2.88 7.54
N ARG A 90 -13.38 -2.79 6.71
CA ARG A 90 -14.44 -1.81 6.93
C ARG A 90 -15.07 -2.09 8.29
N PRO A 91 -15.13 -1.09 9.19
CA PRO A 91 -15.80 -1.29 10.48
C PRO A 91 -17.26 -1.68 10.28
N GLU A 92 -17.68 -2.70 10.99
CA GLU A 92 -19.06 -3.18 10.94
C GLU A 92 -19.70 -3.07 12.31
N PHE A 93 -21.01 -2.95 12.34
CA PHE A 93 -21.76 -2.66 13.54
C PHE A 93 -22.98 -3.56 13.67
N GLU A 94 -23.35 -3.82 14.92
CA GLU A 94 -24.51 -4.63 15.26
C GLU A 94 -25.13 -4.06 16.54
N THR A 95 -26.45 -3.95 16.59
CA THR A 95 -27.15 -3.56 17.80
C THR A 95 -27.47 -4.81 18.59
N VAL A 96 -27.02 -4.86 19.83
CA VAL A 96 -27.20 -6.03 20.72
C VAL A 96 -27.63 -5.54 22.10
N PRO A 97 -28.22 -6.44 22.94
CA PRO A 97 -28.43 -6.12 24.34
C PRO A 97 -27.13 -5.68 25.02
N PHE A 98 -27.22 -4.69 25.87
CA PHE A 98 -26.03 -4.12 26.51
C PHE A 98 -25.23 -5.17 27.28
N SER A 99 -25.89 -6.19 27.81
CA SER A 99 -25.27 -7.25 28.60
C SER A 99 -24.37 -8.20 27.78
N ILE A 100 -24.51 -8.21 26.44
CA ILE A 100 -23.71 -9.10 25.60
C ILE A 100 -22.31 -8.50 25.44
N PRO A 101 -21.26 -9.23 25.81
CA PRO A 101 -19.90 -8.73 25.58
C PRO A 101 -19.63 -8.47 24.08
N ASP A 102 -18.87 -7.43 23.77
CA ASP A 102 -18.55 -7.09 22.37
C ASP A 102 -17.86 -8.25 21.64
N THR A 103 -17.08 -9.05 22.37
CA THR A 103 -16.37 -10.20 21.82
C THR A 103 -17.28 -11.42 21.60
N GLU A 104 -18.54 -11.33 21.99
CA GLU A 104 -19.51 -12.41 21.74
C GLU A 104 -20.53 -12.06 20.66
N THR A 105 -20.34 -10.92 20.00
CA THR A 105 -21.24 -10.50 18.92
C THR A 105 -20.96 -11.27 17.63
N ARG A 106 -21.97 -11.32 16.78
CA ARG A 106 -21.83 -11.95 15.45
C ARG A 106 -20.78 -11.22 14.62
N ILE A 107 -20.76 -9.87 14.66
CA ILE A 107 -19.79 -9.11 13.87
C ILE A 107 -18.36 -9.34 14.34
N TYR A 108 -18.14 -9.56 15.65
CA TYR A 108 -16.81 -9.90 16.15
C TYR A 108 -16.34 -11.23 15.54
N ARG A 109 -17.20 -12.25 15.58
CA ARG A 109 -16.86 -13.56 15.00
C ARG A 109 -16.60 -13.46 13.48
N GLN A 110 -17.41 -12.67 12.78
CA GLN A 110 -17.21 -12.46 11.34
C GLN A 110 -15.89 -11.74 11.06
N THR A 111 -15.53 -10.77 11.90
CA THR A 111 -14.26 -10.04 11.75
C THR A 111 -13.07 -10.98 11.98
N CYS A 112 -13.15 -11.84 12.99
CA CYS A 112 -12.11 -12.85 13.23
C CYS A 112 -11.96 -13.79 12.03
N ALA A 113 -13.08 -14.19 11.42
CA ALA A 113 -13.06 -15.06 10.25
C ALA A 113 -12.42 -14.35 9.03
N LYS A 114 -12.64 -13.05 8.89
CA LYS A 114 -12.01 -12.28 7.81
C LYS A 114 -10.49 -12.33 7.89
N LEU A 115 -9.93 -12.24 9.09
CA LEU A 115 -8.47 -12.30 9.26
C LEU A 115 -7.90 -13.59 8.67
N LYS A 116 -8.61 -14.71 8.86
CA LYS A 116 -8.16 -16.02 8.37
C LYS A 116 -8.18 -16.12 6.84
N THR A 117 -8.98 -15.30 6.17
CA THR A 117 -9.06 -15.35 4.70
C THR A 117 -8.13 -14.34 4.03
N MET A 118 -7.69 -13.33 4.76
CA MET A 118 -6.91 -12.23 4.16
C MET A 118 -5.50 -12.65 3.77
N ASP A 119 -4.91 -13.64 4.43
CA ASP A 119 -3.59 -14.13 4.03
C ASP A 119 -3.59 -14.89 2.70
N GLY A 120 -4.76 -15.13 2.12
CA GLY A 120 -4.87 -15.60 0.74
C GLY A 120 -4.63 -14.53 -0.32
N TYR A 121 -4.52 -13.24 0.07
CA TYR A 121 -4.32 -12.14 -0.87
C TYR A 121 -2.85 -11.67 -0.85
N PRO A 122 -2.09 -11.86 -1.94
CA PRO A 122 -0.65 -11.59 -1.93
C PRO A 122 -0.26 -10.18 -1.50
N ALA A 123 -1.06 -9.17 -1.83
CA ALA A 123 -0.72 -7.78 -1.51
C ALA A 123 -0.71 -7.50 -0.01
N ILE A 124 -1.52 -8.21 0.78
CA ILE A 124 -1.63 -7.98 2.21
C ILE A 124 -1.02 -9.12 3.03
N ALA A 125 -0.87 -10.31 2.45
CA ALA A 125 -0.35 -11.49 3.17
C ALA A 125 1.01 -11.23 3.81
N LEU A 126 1.90 -10.56 3.08
CA LEU A 126 3.24 -10.27 3.59
C LEU A 126 3.15 -9.44 4.87
N LEU A 127 2.29 -8.42 4.88
CA LEU A 127 2.11 -7.56 6.04
C LEU A 127 1.49 -8.32 7.21
N LEU A 128 0.46 -9.12 6.95
CA LEU A 128 -0.23 -9.89 8.00
C LEU A 128 0.70 -10.89 8.68
N ASN A 129 1.68 -11.42 7.94
CA ASN A 129 2.64 -12.39 8.48
C ASN A 129 3.82 -11.74 9.20
N ALA A 130 4.00 -10.44 9.01
CA ALA A 130 5.15 -9.73 9.57
C ALA A 130 4.81 -8.87 10.79
N VAL A 131 3.55 -8.44 10.91
CA VAL A 131 3.16 -7.49 11.96
C VAL A 131 1.92 -7.99 12.70
N GLU A 132 1.74 -7.48 13.92
CA GLU A 132 0.58 -7.82 14.72
C GLU A 132 -0.66 -7.09 14.22
N VAL A 133 -1.72 -7.86 13.99
CA VAL A 133 -3.03 -7.33 13.62
C VAL A 133 -4.01 -7.74 14.71
N SER A 134 -4.75 -6.77 15.24
CA SER A 134 -5.74 -7.03 16.28
C SER A 134 -7.16 -7.00 15.72
N VAL A 135 -8.05 -7.73 16.38
CA VAL A 135 -9.49 -7.60 16.16
C VAL A 135 -9.99 -6.68 17.26
N ASP A 136 -10.25 -5.43 16.90
CA ASP A 136 -10.67 -4.43 17.87
C ASP A 136 -12.19 -4.30 17.91
N THR A 137 -12.72 -4.09 19.11
CA THR A 137 -14.14 -3.85 19.35
C THR A 137 -14.32 -2.56 20.14
N TRP A 138 -15.49 -1.97 19.97
CA TRP A 138 -15.92 -0.79 20.72
C TRP A 138 -17.44 -0.71 20.64
N HIS A 139 -18.07 0.11 21.48
CA HIS A 139 -19.51 0.27 21.37
C HIS A 139 -19.96 1.69 21.70
N ASP A 140 -21.15 2.00 21.21
CA ASP A 140 -21.90 3.21 21.54
C ASP A 140 -23.14 2.76 22.34
N ASP A 141 -23.25 3.23 23.56
CA ASP A 141 -24.36 2.88 24.44
C ASP A 141 -25.48 3.93 24.43
N ARG A 142 -25.39 4.90 23.54
CA ARG A 142 -26.44 5.92 23.36
C ARG A 142 -27.54 5.40 22.45
N MET A 143 -28.01 4.21 22.76
CA MET A 143 -29.10 3.57 22.01
C MET A 143 -30.37 3.55 22.86
N PRO A 144 -31.51 3.77 22.23
CA PRO A 144 -32.77 3.60 23.00
C PRO A 144 -32.94 2.13 23.43
N ALA A 145 -33.62 1.93 24.51
CA ALA A 145 -34.04 0.58 24.92
C ALA A 145 -34.94 -0.02 23.83
N ASP A 146 -34.94 -1.33 23.74
CA ASP A 146 -35.82 -2.03 22.80
C ASP A 146 -37.30 -1.95 23.27
N ARG A 147 -38.19 -2.55 22.49
CA ARG A 147 -39.62 -2.50 22.77
C ARG A 147 -40.00 -3.19 24.09
N TYR A 148 -39.11 -3.98 24.65
CA TYR A 148 -39.32 -4.67 25.94
C TYR A 148 -38.59 -3.99 27.09
N GLY A 149 -37.99 -2.81 26.85
CA GLY A 149 -37.25 -2.06 27.86
C GLY A 149 -35.83 -2.54 28.08
N THR A 150 -35.31 -3.46 27.27
CA THR A 150 -33.94 -3.96 27.40
C THR A 150 -32.97 -2.90 26.92
N LEU A 151 -31.96 -2.59 27.75
CA LEU A 151 -30.90 -1.66 27.33
C LEU A 151 -30.10 -2.26 26.19
N GLN A 152 -29.75 -1.43 25.22
CA GLN A 152 -29.03 -1.83 24.02
C GLN A 152 -27.75 -1.03 23.86
N LYS A 153 -26.83 -1.58 23.07
CA LYS A 153 -25.66 -0.85 22.59
C LYS A 153 -25.45 -1.18 21.13
N ARG A 154 -24.73 -0.31 20.45
CA ARG A 154 -24.28 -0.55 19.09
C ARG A 154 -22.81 -0.96 19.13
N SER A 155 -22.54 -2.24 18.93
CA SER A 155 -21.19 -2.81 19.01
C SER A 155 -20.54 -2.78 17.63
N GLY A 156 -19.28 -2.37 17.58
CA GLY A 156 -18.47 -2.32 16.36
C GLY A 156 -17.30 -3.27 16.42
N ALA A 157 -16.85 -3.73 15.26
CA ALA A 157 -15.65 -4.56 15.16
C ALA A 157 -14.93 -4.29 13.84
N ALA A 158 -13.60 -4.36 13.88
CA ALA A 158 -12.75 -4.24 12.69
C ALA A 158 -11.37 -4.81 12.99
N LEU A 159 -10.66 -5.21 11.93
CA LEU A 159 -9.24 -5.53 12.04
C LEU A 159 -8.47 -4.21 12.05
N VAL A 160 -7.47 -4.13 12.93
CA VAL A 160 -6.68 -2.92 13.12
C VAL A 160 -5.19 -3.26 13.07
N ILE A 161 -4.44 -2.42 12.39
CA ILE A 161 -2.98 -2.42 12.45
C ILE A 161 -2.52 -1.17 13.20
N ASN A 162 -1.52 -1.32 14.05
CA ASN A 162 -0.97 -0.19 14.83
C ASN A 162 0.53 -0.43 15.00
N ARG A 163 1.37 0.40 14.33
CA ARG A 163 2.81 0.20 14.37
C ARG A 163 3.57 1.41 13.87
N PRO A 164 4.83 1.60 14.26
CA PRO A 164 5.70 2.58 13.62
C PRO A 164 6.20 2.02 12.27
N THR A 165 6.38 2.89 11.28
CA THR A 165 6.89 2.52 9.96
C THR A 165 7.80 3.63 9.45
N PHE A 166 8.86 3.26 8.72
CA PHE A 166 9.88 4.19 8.25
C PHE A 166 9.93 4.23 6.72
N ASN A 167 10.27 5.38 6.16
CA ASN A 167 10.26 5.58 4.71
C ASN A 167 11.56 5.20 4.00
N ASP A 168 12.50 4.58 4.71
CA ASP A 168 13.86 4.37 4.19
C ASP A 168 13.91 3.45 2.98
N TRP A 169 12.89 2.61 2.75
CA TRP A 169 12.86 1.77 1.55
C TRP A 169 12.82 2.61 0.27
N SER A 170 12.13 3.74 0.29
CA SER A 170 12.09 4.63 -0.88
C SER A 170 13.48 5.15 -1.25
N LYS A 171 14.41 5.24 -0.28
CA LYS A 171 15.79 5.64 -0.55
C LYS A 171 16.54 4.56 -1.32
N VAL A 172 16.21 3.30 -1.08
CA VAL A 172 16.74 2.18 -1.88
C VAL A 172 16.21 2.28 -3.32
N VAL A 173 14.92 2.47 -3.46
CA VAL A 173 14.29 2.57 -4.79
C VAL A 173 14.87 3.75 -5.58
N LEU A 174 15.11 4.88 -4.89
CA LEU A 174 15.77 6.03 -5.50
C LEU A 174 17.13 5.64 -6.10
N ARG A 175 17.93 4.85 -5.37
CA ARG A 175 19.24 4.42 -5.86
C ARG A 175 19.14 3.49 -7.05
N VAL A 176 18.14 2.62 -7.06
CA VAL A 176 17.87 1.75 -8.23
C VAL A 176 17.56 2.62 -9.46
N MET A 177 16.77 3.66 -9.28
CA MET A 177 16.39 4.52 -10.40
C MET A 177 17.57 5.43 -10.83
N ILE A 178 18.39 5.91 -9.88
CA ILE A 178 19.60 6.67 -10.23
C ILE A 178 20.54 5.81 -11.07
N ASP A 179 20.74 4.55 -10.68
CA ASP A 179 21.57 3.61 -11.44
C ASP A 179 21.07 3.47 -12.88
N ALA A 180 19.76 3.32 -13.04
CA ALA A 180 19.15 3.21 -14.37
C ALA A 180 19.31 4.49 -15.18
N ALA A 181 19.15 5.64 -14.54
CA ALA A 181 19.29 6.93 -15.20
C ALA A 181 20.74 7.19 -15.61
N GLN A 182 21.70 6.78 -14.77
CA GLN A 182 23.13 6.89 -15.13
C GLN A 182 23.47 6.01 -16.31
N ASP A 183 22.93 4.79 -16.38
CA ASP A 183 23.09 3.93 -17.56
C ASP A 183 22.51 4.56 -18.82
N ALA A 184 21.52 5.44 -18.65
CA ALA A 184 20.92 6.18 -19.77
C ALA A 184 21.64 7.49 -20.07
N GLY A 185 22.76 7.79 -19.37
CA GLY A 185 23.59 8.96 -19.64
C GLY A 185 23.33 10.15 -18.71
N ALA A 186 22.46 10.03 -17.71
CA ALA A 186 22.24 11.12 -16.77
C ALA A 186 23.43 11.21 -15.79
N VAL A 187 23.75 12.43 -15.38
CA VAL A 187 24.84 12.68 -14.44
C VAL A 187 24.24 13.19 -13.12
N PHE A 188 24.63 12.55 -12.03
CA PHE A 188 24.20 12.93 -10.69
C PHE A 188 25.40 13.10 -9.77
N GLU A 189 25.30 14.01 -8.84
CA GLU A 189 26.27 14.05 -7.75
C GLU A 189 26.01 12.82 -6.84
N PRO A 190 27.09 12.22 -6.32
CA PRO A 190 26.92 11.10 -5.39
C PRO A 190 26.08 11.52 -4.19
N ILE A 191 25.26 10.60 -3.71
CA ILE A 191 24.53 10.81 -2.46
C ILE A 191 25.52 10.73 -1.30
N ARG A 192 25.68 11.84 -0.58
CA ARG A 192 26.64 11.93 0.51
C ARG A 192 26.03 11.39 1.80
N ASP A 193 26.84 10.71 2.61
CA ASP A 193 26.41 10.18 3.90
C ASP A 193 26.01 11.29 4.87
N THR A 194 26.47 12.51 4.63
CA THR A 194 26.08 13.68 5.42
C THR A 194 24.65 14.13 5.16
N ASN A 195 24.04 13.66 4.08
CA ASN A 195 22.64 13.99 3.77
C ASN A 195 21.72 13.06 4.56
N ALA A 196 21.24 13.52 5.70
CA ALA A 196 20.40 12.71 6.58
C ALA A 196 19.10 12.26 5.94
N HIS A 197 18.58 13.04 4.97
CA HIS A 197 17.33 12.68 4.32
C HIS A 197 17.48 11.55 3.31
N LEU A 198 18.68 11.32 2.80
CA LEU A 198 18.93 10.31 1.76
C LEU A 198 19.83 9.17 2.25
N LYS A 199 20.40 9.28 3.44
CA LYS A 199 21.27 8.26 3.99
C LYS A 199 20.49 6.96 4.23
N LEU A 200 21.08 5.83 3.84
CA LEU A 200 20.48 4.52 4.10
C LEU A 200 20.79 4.05 5.52
N ARG A 201 19.84 3.36 6.11
CA ARG A 201 20.11 2.58 7.32
C ARG A 201 20.99 1.40 6.94
N GLN A 202 21.92 1.05 7.83
CA GLN A 202 22.91 0.01 7.56
C GLN A 202 22.27 -1.32 7.14
N GLU A 203 21.17 -1.70 7.77
CA GLU A 203 20.49 -2.97 7.47
C GLU A 203 19.92 -3.02 6.05
N LEU A 204 19.78 -1.89 5.37
CA LEU A 204 19.28 -1.82 3.99
C LEU A 204 20.39 -1.86 2.95
N ASN A 205 21.65 -1.80 3.33
CA ASN A 205 22.76 -1.73 2.37
C ASN A 205 22.79 -2.95 1.45
N GLY A 206 22.70 -4.15 2.01
CA GLY A 206 22.69 -5.38 1.22
C GLY A 206 21.48 -5.49 0.31
N LEU A 207 20.32 -5.08 0.81
CA LEU A 207 19.08 -5.07 0.02
C LEU A 207 19.16 -4.05 -1.12
N CYS A 208 19.84 -2.93 -0.87
CA CYS A 208 20.04 -1.91 -1.90
C CYS A 208 20.91 -2.45 -3.04
N GLU A 209 22.02 -3.10 -2.71
CA GLU A 209 22.87 -3.73 -3.72
C GLU A 209 22.11 -4.77 -4.54
N LYS A 210 21.31 -5.58 -3.85
CA LYS A 210 20.48 -6.61 -4.50
C LYS A 210 19.45 -5.96 -5.43
N ALA A 211 18.77 -4.92 -4.98
CA ALA A 211 17.75 -4.24 -5.78
C ALA A 211 18.36 -3.58 -7.02
N ILE A 212 19.54 -2.98 -6.88
CA ILE A 212 20.25 -2.40 -8.03
C ILE A 212 20.61 -3.49 -9.03
N ALA A 213 21.12 -4.64 -8.55
CA ALA A 213 21.45 -5.77 -9.41
C ALA A 213 20.21 -6.31 -10.14
N MET A 214 19.07 -6.37 -9.44
CA MET A 214 17.80 -6.76 -10.05
C MET A 214 17.42 -5.80 -11.18
N GLY A 215 17.55 -4.50 -10.93
CA GLY A 215 17.26 -3.48 -11.95
C GLY A 215 18.13 -3.64 -13.19
N ARG A 216 19.43 -3.86 -12.99
CA ARG A 216 20.38 -4.08 -14.08
C ARG A 216 20.04 -5.33 -14.89
N ALA A 217 19.68 -6.43 -14.20
CA ALA A 217 19.31 -7.67 -14.87
C ALA A 217 18.08 -7.46 -15.75
N ILE A 218 17.04 -6.83 -15.20
CA ILE A 218 15.79 -6.60 -15.95
C ILE A 218 16.05 -5.70 -17.16
N ARG A 219 16.86 -4.64 -17.00
CA ARG A 219 17.20 -3.75 -18.12
C ARG A 219 18.04 -4.45 -19.19
N SER A 220 18.73 -5.52 -18.82
CA SER A 220 19.52 -6.34 -19.76
C SER A 220 18.72 -7.50 -20.36
N GLY A 221 17.42 -7.55 -20.09
CA GLY A 221 16.56 -8.63 -20.59
C GLY A 221 16.74 -9.96 -19.87
N LYS A 222 17.36 -9.95 -18.69
CA LYS A 222 17.61 -11.15 -17.89
C LYS A 222 16.62 -11.22 -16.74
N SER A 223 16.34 -12.43 -16.26
CA SER A 223 15.59 -12.61 -15.02
C SER A 223 16.46 -12.23 -13.82
N ALA A 224 15.83 -11.81 -12.75
CA ALA A 224 16.53 -11.47 -11.52
C ALA A 224 15.95 -12.27 -10.37
N PRO A 225 16.81 -12.81 -9.47
CA PRO A 225 16.30 -13.47 -8.28
C PRO A 225 15.59 -12.45 -7.38
N GLY A 226 14.45 -12.85 -6.84
CA GLY A 226 13.71 -11.98 -5.93
C GLY A 226 14.31 -11.95 -4.54
N PHE A 227 13.67 -11.22 -3.64
CA PHE A 227 14.06 -11.18 -2.24
C PHE A 227 13.66 -12.48 -1.55
N THR A 228 14.46 -12.89 -0.58
CA THR A 228 14.15 -14.08 0.24
C THR A 228 13.00 -13.76 1.20
N THR A 229 12.39 -14.82 1.74
CA THR A 229 11.30 -14.66 2.72
C THR A 229 11.75 -13.84 3.95
N PRO A 230 12.93 -14.12 4.56
CA PRO A 230 13.39 -13.27 5.67
C PRO A 230 13.61 -11.82 5.28
N GLU A 231 14.12 -11.55 4.08
CA GLU A 231 14.31 -10.18 3.61
C GLU A 231 12.97 -9.46 3.46
N LEU A 232 11.99 -10.12 2.83
CA LEU A 232 10.65 -9.54 2.67
C LEU A 232 9.99 -9.29 4.01
N ARG A 233 10.16 -10.22 4.97
CA ARG A 233 9.58 -10.08 6.29
C ARG A 233 10.17 -8.86 7.02
N MET A 234 11.47 -8.68 6.95
CA MET A 234 12.13 -7.52 7.57
C MET A 234 11.62 -6.20 6.94
N LEU A 235 11.49 -6.18 5.62
CA LEU A 235 10.94 -5.00 4.93
C LEU A 235 9.50 -4.72 5.37
N ALA A 236 8.69 -5.75 5.48
CA ALA A 236 7.28 -5.59 5.87
C ALA A 236 7.16 -5.12 7.32
N GLU A 237 8.03 -5.60 8.21
CA GLU A 237 8.00 -5.21 9.62
C GLU A 237 8.26 -3.73 9.81
N LYS A 238 9.16 -3.13 9.00
CA LYS A 238 9.69 -1.79 9.30
C LYS A 238 9.45 -0.75 8.19
N TYR A 239 9.38 -1.16 6.93
CA TYR A 239 9.56 -0.22 5.82
C TYR A 239 8.43 -0.22 4.79
N ILE A 240 7.59 -1.24 4.74
CA ILE A 240 6.47 -1.28 3.81
C ILE A 240 5.23 -0.76 4.52
N HIS A 241 4.66 0.30 3.97
CA HIS A 241 3.49 0.95 4.56
C HIS A 241 2.18 0.27 4.14
N CYS A 242 1.20 0.35 5.03
CA CYS A 242 -0.15 -0.13 4.76
C CYS A 242 -0.94 0.99 4.06
N SER A 243 -0.78 1.10 2.75
CA SER A 243 -1.43 2.17 1.98
C SER A 243 -2.94 1.94 1.85
N ALA A 244 -3.35 0.68 1.78
CA ALA A 244 -4.77 0.33 1.60
C ALA A 244 -5.42 0.11 2.96
N ASN A 245 -6.45 0.90 3.27
CA ASN A 245 -7.10 0.84 4.58
C ASN A 245 -8.50 1.47 4.50
N TRP A 246 -9.26 1.29 5.58
CA TRP A 246 -10.61 1.78 5.68
C TRP A 246 -10.73 2.98 6.62
N ASN A 247 -9.65 3.68 6.85
CA ASN A 247 -9.54 4.93 7.59
C ASN A 247 -8.64 4.79 8.81
N SER A 248 -8.27 5.93 9.38
CA SER A 248 -7.44 5.97 10.58
C SER A 248 -8.26 5.59 11.81
N VAL A 249 -7.59 4.94 12.76
CA VAL A 249 -8.17 4.63 14.06
C VAL A 249 -7.79 5.77 15.02
N ILE A 250 -8.78 6.34 15.67
CA ILE A 250 -8.57 7.38 16.69
C ILE A 250 -9.13 6.84 17.99
N ARG A 251 -8.35 6.94 19.07
CA ARG A 251 -8.77 6.51 20.40
C ARG A 251 -8.87 7.73 21.32
N ASP A 252 -9.93 7.80 22.09
CA ASP A 252 -10.05 8.85 23.11
C ASP A 252 -9.33 8.42 24.39
N SER A 253 -9.40 9.27 25.42
CA SER A 253 -8.74 9.01 26.71
C SER A 253 -9.27 7.78 27.45
N ARG A 254 -10.45 7.32 27.09
CA ARG A 254 -11.09 6.13 27.66
C ARG A 254 -10.82 4.88 26.83
N GLY A 255 -10.08 5.01 25.74
CA GLY A 255 -9.81 3.92 24.82
C GLY A 255 -10.92 3.65 23.82
N ILE A 256 -11.95 4.47 23.81
CA ILE A 256 -13.07 4.30 22.86
C ILE A 256 -12.59 4.65 21.46
N ILE A 257 -12.84 3.74 20.54
CA ILE A 257 -12.41 3.90 19.15
C ILE A 257 -13.36 4.85 18.42
N SER A 258 -12.79 5.81 17.72
CA SER A 258 -13.53 6.66 16.80
C SER A 258 -12.80 6.65 15.45
N GLY A 259 -13.30 7.44 14.50
CA GLY A 259 -12.81 7.37 13.12
C GLY A 259 -13.48 6.28 12.32
N ALA A 260 -14.19 5.39 12.98
CA ALA A 260 -14.97 4.31 12.35
C ALA A 260 -16.31 4.86 11.89
N VAL A 261 -16.27 5.95 11.15
CA VAL A 261 -17.48 6.60 10.68
C VAL A 261 -18.15 5.71 9.65
N LYS A 262 -19.46 5.55 9.77
CA LYS A 262 -20.24 4.88 8.75
C LYS A 262 -20.45 5.89 7.62
N PRO A 263 -19.76 5.79 6.52
CA PRO A 263 -19.90 6.77 5.45
C PRO A 263 -21.21 6.56 4.72
N ALA A 264 -21.82 7.64 4.33
CA ALA A 264 -23.00 7.58 3.48
C ALA A 264 -22.65 7.11 2.07
N LYS A 265 -21.41 7.40 1.65
CA LYS A 265 -20.96 7.10 0.29
C LYS A 265 -19.57 6.45 0.31
N LEU A 266 -19.33 5.63 -0.67
CA LEU A 266 -18.06 4.94 -0.84
C LEU A 266 -16.87 5.88 -0.95
N VAL A 267 -17.08 7.06 -1.48
CA VAL A 267 -16.04 8.07 -1.68
C VAL A 267 -15.33 8.47 -0.38
N THR A 268 -15.96 8.23 0.75
CA THR A 268 -15.38 8.56 2.04
C THR A 268 -14.14 7.71 2.35
N PHE A 269 -13.98 6.58 1.66
CA PHE A 269 -12.83 5.69 1.86
C PHE A 269 -11.93 5.71 0.62
N THR A 270 -11.21 6.82 0.44
CA THR A 270 -10.36 6.97 -0.76
C THR A 270 -9.16 6.04 -0.79
N ASN A 271 -8.74 5.51 0.37
CA ASN A 271 -7.63 4.56 0.44
C ASN A 271 -8.08 3.12 0.56
N ARG A 272 -9.36 2.84 0.36
CA ARG A 272 -9.84 1.48 0.51
C ARG A 272 -9.18 0.53 -0.47
N PRO A 273 -8.95 -0.72 -0.08
CA PRO A 273 -8.46 -1.71 -1.03
C PRO A 273 -9.53 -2.07 -2.06
N ASP A 274 -9.08 -2.63 -3.15
CA ASP A 274 -9.94 -3.40 -4.05
C ASP A 274 -10.55 -4.58 -3.27
N ASP A 275 -11.68 -5.09 -3.72
CA ASP A 275 -12.41 -6.18 -3.05
C ASP A 275 -11.57 -7.46 -2.90
N ARG A 276 -10.59 -7.65 -3.78
CA ARG A 276 -9.69 -8.81 -3.76
C ARG A 276 -8.29 -8.45 -3.27
N TRP A 277 -8.10 -7.27 -2.70
CA TRP A 277 -6.79 -6.76 -2.32
C TRP A 277 -5.79 -6.84 -3.48
N GLN A 278 -6.26 -6.48 -4.67
CA GLN A 278 -5.47 -6.57 -5.91
C GLN A 278 -5.79 -5.36 -6.77
N ARG A 279 -4.76 -4.65 -7.20
CA ARG A 279 -5.03 -3.49 -8.05
C ARG A 279 -5.29 -3.91 -9.50
N THR A 280 -6.02 -3.07 -10.20
CA THR A 280 -6.25 -3.23 -11.63
C THR A 280 -4.96 -2.95 -12.39
N VAL A 281 -4.65 -3.77 -13.39
CA VAL A 281 -3.50 -3.59 -14.28
C VAL A 281 -4.00 -3.48 -15.70
N TYR A 282 -3.50 -2.48 -16.40
CA TYR A 282 -3.79 -2.27 -17.83
C TYR A 282 -2.49 -2.47 -18.64
N ASP A 283 -2.61 -3.04 -19.82
CA ASP A 283 -1.50 -3.15 -20.76
C ASP A 283 -1.33 -1.82 -21.54
N MET A 284 -0.38 -1.80 -22.46
CA MET A 284 -0.07 -0.60 -23.24
C MET A 284 -1.17 -0.22 -24.24
N ASP A 285 -2.07 -1.14 -24.53
CA ASP A 285 -3.23 -0.89 -25.41
C ASP A 285 -4.49 -0.50 -24.63
N GLY A 286 -4.35 -0.39 -23.30
CA GLY A 286 -5.45 -0.02 -22.45
C GLY A 286 -6.39 -1.17 -22.08
N ASN A 287 -6.00 -2.40 -22.38
CA ASN A 287 -6.79 -3.57 -22.01
C ASN A 287 -6.49 -3.97 -20.56
N LYS A 288 -7.55 -4.30 -19.85
CA LYS A 288 -7.42 -4.75 -18.47
C LYS A 288 -6.80 -6.16 -18.45
N ILE A 289 -5.73 -6.30 -17.67
CA ILE A 289 -5.05 -7.56 -17.48
C ILE A 289 -5.49 -8.14 -16.12
N TRP A 290 -5.97 -9.37 -16.13
CA TRP A 290 -6.30 -10.08 -14.90
C TRP A 290 -5.12 -10.94 -14.48
N LYS A 291 -4.75 -10.91 -13.21
CA LYS A 291 -3.74 -11.83 -12.65
C LYS A 291 -4.43 -12.98 -11.94
#